data_c03fc5319842bfdbd00dd0ae94aa06c6
#
_entry.id   c03fc5319842bfdbd00dd0ae94aa06c6
#
_cell.length_a   1.000
_cell.length_b   1.000
_cell.length_c   1.000
_cell.angle_alpha   90.00
_cell.angle_beta   90.00
_cell.angle_gamma   90.00
#
_symmetry.space_group_name_H-M   'P 1'
#
loop_
_entity.id
_entity.type
_entity.pdbx_description
1 polymer ?
#
loop_
_entity_poly.entity_id
_entity_poly.type
_entity_poly.pdbx_seq_one_letter_code
_entity_poly.pdbx_strand_id
1 'polypeptide(L)'
;ILKAINDAGVDAVVGYTQRFRRRFLTVKERLIQGQIGDVHSVVTRAFMNRMVPIATIAKTNERHNLTPMVVSGTHSLDMSMWLLEGKKPVSIYAKSVDKVLSEWGTKDSTFGIFTFEDGTIFSMNISWGLPVVWPGSVYGLEIGIVGTEGVIDIEDTHRDLVLATYKNLPGGYVPEGFEPSVDRHVDFLTSYPPGDIYKGQLWGPMREETNSWFARIQGGLDTPHATAAEGHANLIHTMAMDRSAKFGKEIALPIDPEDFYKD
;
A
#
# COMPACT_ATOMS: atom_id res chain seq x y z
N ILE A 1 13.82 7.16 15.18
CA ILE A 1 14.49 6.95 13.89
C ILE A 1 14.59 8.28 13.14
N LEU A 2 13.48 8.98 12.81
CA LEU A 2 13.48 10.23 12.04
C LEU A 2 14.41 11.30 12.67
N LYS A 3 14.32 11.50 13.99
CA LYS A 3 15.23 12.42 14.69
C LYS A 3 16.70 12.04 14.50
N ALA A 4 17.06 10.77 14.60
CA ALA A 4 18.44 10.31 14.42
C ALA A 4 18.96 10.53 12.99
N ILE A 5 18.11 10.35 11.99
CA ILE A 5 18.43 10.64 10.58
C ILE A 5 18.71 12.13 10.40
N ASN A 6 17.84 12.99 10.93
CA ASN A 6 17.97 14.44 10.84
C ASN A 6 19.22 14.95 11.58
N ASP A 7 19.48 14.44 12.78
CA ASP A 7 20.65 14.82 13.59
C ASP A 7 21.97 14.41 12.91
N ALA A 8 21.97 13.27 12.20
CA ALA A 8 23.15 12.78 11.49
C ALA A 8 23.34 13.45 10.11
N GLY A 9 22.34 14.15 9.58
CA GLY A 9 22.39 14.79 8.26
C GLY A 9 22.57 13.81 7.10
N VAL A 10 22.10 12.56 7.26
CA VAL A 10 22.21 11.53 6.22
C VAL A 10 20.96 11.50 5.35
N ASP A 11 21.13 11.16 4.08
CA ASP A 11 20.01 10.86 3.18
C ASP A 11 19.44 9.47 3.53
N ALA A 12 18.13 9.40 3.72
CA ALA A 12 17.43 8.18 4.03
C ALA A 12 16.10 8.14 3.28
N VAL A 13 15.83 7.00 2.65
CA VAL A 13 14.63 6.78 1.86
C VAL A 13 13.85 5.56 2.36
N VAL A 14 12.55 5.54 2.09
CA VAL A 14 11.69 4.40 2.33
C VAL A 14 11.34 3.74 1.00
N GLY A 15 11.49 2.42 0.93
CA GLY A 15 11.24 1.62 -0.26
C GLY A 15 9.74 1.39 -0.49
N TYR A 16 9.03 2.40 -0.92
CA TYR A 16 7.67 2.26 -1.42
C TYR A 16 7.69 1.97 -2.91
N THR A 17 7.97 0.72 -3.24
CA THR A 17 8.18 0.20 -4.61
C THR A 17 7.08 0.57 -5.60
N GLN A 18 5.86 0.78 -5.13
CA GLN A 18 4.73 1.19 -5.99
C GLN A 18 4.97 2.52 -6.70
N ARG A 19 5.71 3.45 -6.09
CA ARG A 19 6.08 4.73 -6.73
C ARG A 19 6.90 4.54 -8.02
N PHE A 20 7.55 3.38 -8.19
CA PHE A 20 8.37 3.03 -9.37
C PHE A 20 7.61 2.25 -10.44
N ARG A 21 6.31 2.02 -10.26
CA ARG A 21 5.50 1.41 -11.31
C ARG A 21 5.17 2.43 -12.39
N ARG A 22 5.35 2.03 -13.64
CA ARG A 22 5.16 2.91 -14.81
C ARG A 22 3.81 3.65 -14.79
N ARG A 23 2.73 2.96 -14.40
CA ARG A 23 1.38 3.54 -14.35
C ARG A 23 1.33 4.72 -13.38
N PHE A 24 1.87 4.56 -12.18
CA PHE A 24 1.84 5.61 -11.15
C PHE A 24 2.79 6.77 -11.46
N LEU A 25 3.98 6.49 -12.01
CA LEU A 25 4.87 7.55 -12.52
C LEU A 25 4.18 8.41 -13.58
N THR A 26 3.48 7.75 -14.53
CA THR A 26 2.72 8.45 -15.58
C THR A 26 1.62 9.32 -14.97
N VAL A 27 0.86 8.79 -14.01
CA VAL A 27 -0.20 9.55 -13.34
C VAL A 27 0.36 10.73 -12.56
N LYS A 28 1.44 10.53 -11.80
CA LYS A 28 2.09 11.61 -11.05
C LYS A 28 2.49 12.75 -11.96
N GLU A 29 3.10 12.44 -13.10
CA GLU A 29 3.48 13.44 -14.10
C GLU A 29 2.26 14.22 -14.64
N ARG A 30 1.12 13.54 -14.89
CA ARG A 30 -0.11 14.18 -15.36
C ARG A 30 -0.72 15.12 -14.31
N LEU A 31 -0.64 14.73 -13.04
CA LEU A 31 -1.09 15.57 -11.92
C LEU A 31 -0.19 16.82 -11.77
N ILE A 32 1.15 16.67 -11.87
CA ILE A 32 2.09 17.79 -11.86
C ILE A 32 1.80 18.76 -13.00
N GLN A 33 1.43 18.26 -14.17
CA GLN A 33 1.05 19.08 -15.33
C GLN A 33 -0.35 19.72 -15.22
N GLY A 34 -1.10 19.44 -14.13
CA GLY A 34 -2.42 20.00 -13.91
C GLY A 34 -3.52 19.50 -14.86
N GLN A 35 -3.35 18.34 -15.51
CA GLN A 35 -4.23 17.89 -16.60
C GLN A 35 -5.66 17.58 -16.19
N ILE A 36 -5.96 17.44 -14.90
CA ILE A 36 -7.32 17.23 -14.40
C ILE A 36 -7.79 18.37 -13.48
N GLY A 37 -7.06 19.49 -13.46
CA GLY A 37 -7.34 20.59 -12.57
C GLY A 37 -7.04 20.27 -11.11
N ASP A 38 -7.75 20.89 -10.17
CA ASP A 38 -7.58 20.64 -8.74
C ASP A 38 -8.28 19.34 -8.32
N VAL A 39 -7.52 18.43 -7.70
CA VAL A 39 -8.05 17.14 -7.23
C VAL A 39 -8.92 17.35 -6.00
N HIS A 40 -10.14 16.79 -6.00
CA HIS A 40 -11.08 16.93 -4.88
C HIS A 40 -11.61 15.60 -4.32
N SER A 41 -11.48 14.48 -5.06
CA SER A 41 -11.95 13.16 -4.60
C SER A 41 -11.00 12.06 -5.05
N VAL A 42 -10.64 11.17 -4.13
CA VAL A 42 -9.81 9.99 -4.42
C VAL A 42 -10.42 8.76 -3.75
N VAL A 43 -10.42 7.65 -4.45
CA VAL A 43 -10.83 6.34 -3.95
C VAL A 43 -9.73 5.33 -4.24
N THR A 44 -9.30 4.58 -3.21
CA THR A 44 -8.41 3.44 -3.40
C THR A 44 -9.06 2.15 -2.95
N ARG A 45 -8.73 1.08 -3.65
CA ARG A 45 -9.08 -0.28 -3.28
C ARG A 45 -7.86 -1.18 -3.44
N ALA A 46 -7.41 -1.82 -2.35
CA ALA A 46 -6.35 -2.80 -2.37
C ALA A 46 -6.83 -4.07 -1.63
N PHE A 47 -7.20 -5.09 -2.39
CA PHE A 47 -7.69 -6.35 -1.86
C PHE A 47 -6.68 -7.47 -2.13
N MET A 48 -6.36 -8.23 -1.09
CA MET A 48 -5.29 -9.22 -1.10
C MET A 48 -5.80 -10.60 -0.74
N ASN A 49 -5.18 -11.60 -1.33
CA ASN A 49 -5.40 -13.00 -0.95
C ASN A 49 -4.94 -13.20 0.50
N ARG A 50 -5.76 -13.86 1.30
CA ARG A 50 -5.50 -14.11 2.75
C ARG A 50 -4.22 -14.91 3.04
N MET A 51 -3.66 -15.58 2.06
CA MET A 51 -2.37 -16.25 2.19
C MET A 51 -1.24 -15.27 2.49
N VAL A 52 -1.30 -14.04 1.96
CA VAL A 52 -0.28 -13.01 2.16
C VAL A 52 -0.14 -12.61 3.63
N PRO A 53 -1.21 -12.17 4.32
CA PRO A 53 -1.11 -11.86 5.75
C PRO A 53 -0.78 -13.07 6.61
N ILE A 54 -1.37 -14.24 6.33
CA ILE A 54 -1.07 -15.47 7.06
C ILE A 54 0.44 -15.77 7.01
N ALA A 55 1.06 -15.65 5.85
CA ALA A 55 2.49 -15.81 5.68
C ALA A 55 3.32 -14.85 6.55
N THR A 56 2.87 -13.60 6.65
CA THR A 56 3.55 -12.56 7.41
C THR A 56 3.37 -12.75 8.92
N ILE A 57 2.13 -12.97 9.36
CA ILE A 57 1.78 -13.02 10.78
C ILE A 57 2.06 -14.37 11.45
N ALA A 58 2.12 -15.46 10.68
CA ALA A 58 2.39 -16.79 11.22
C ALA A 58 3.74 -16.90 11.95
N LYS A 59 4.71 -16.08 11.55
CA LYS A 59 6.08 -16.07 12.09
C LYS A 59 6.29 -15.09 13.25
N THR A 60 5.26 -14.38 13.69
CA THR A 60 5.38 -13.40 14.79
C THR A 60 4.52 -13.76 15.99
N ASN A 61 5.00 -13.35 17.17
CA ASN A 61 4.28 -13.51 18.43
C ASN A 61 3.41 -12.30 18.77
N GLU A 62 3.71 -11.12 18.21
CA GLU A 62 2.99 -9.86 18.47
C GLU A 62 2.09 -9.48 17.29
N ARG A 63 1.02 -10.23 17.09
CA ARG A 63 0.16 -10.13 15.91
C ARG A 63 -0.81 -8.97 15.95
N HIS A 64 -1.18 -8.48 17.13
CA HIS A 64 -2.18 -7.42 17.32
C HIS A 64 -1.79 -6.08 16.70
N ASN A 65 -0.49 -5.83 16.50
CA ASN A 65 0.04 -4.66 15.81
C ASN A 65 0.16 -4.82 14.29
N LEU A 66 -0.10 -6.03 13.78
CA LEU A 66 -0.02 -6.34 12.35
C LEU A 66 -1.41 -6.31 11.73
N THR A 67 -1.87 -5.12 11.42
CA THR A 67 -3.17 -4.87 10.79
C THR A 67 -3.07 -4.79 9.28
N PRO A 68 -4.19 -4.91 8.53
CA PRO A 68 -4.19 -4.66 7.10
C PRO A 68 -3.64 -3.28 6.75
N MET A 69 -3.90 -2.25 7.57
CA MET A 69 -3.40 -0.90 7.32
C MET A 69 -1.90 -0.77 7.49
N VAL A 70 -1.37 -1.20 8.63
CA VAL A 70 0.06 -1.01 8.95
C VAL A 70 0.95 -1.84 8.03
N VAL A 71 0.56 -3.08 7.69
CA VAL A 71 1.42 -3.99 6.91
C VAL A 71 1.27 -3.77 5.40
N SER A 72 0.06 -3.68 4.90
CA SER A 72 -0.22 -3.65 3.46
C SER A 72 -0.81 -2.33 3.00
N GLY A 73 -1.72 -1.77 3.77
CA GLY A 73 -2.36 -0.49 3.46
C GLY A 73 -1.36 0.66 3.40
N THR A 74 -0.24 0.55 4.12
CA THR A 74 0.87 1.51 4.06
C THR A 74 1.34 1.79 2.62
N HIS A 75 1.37 0.79 1.75
CA HIS A 75 1.78 0.96 0.34
C HIS A 75 0.74 1.74 -0.48
N SER A 76 -0.54 1.44 -0.29
CA SER A 76 -1.63 2.14 -0.99
C SER A 76 -1.82 3.56 -0.47
N LEU A 77 -1.65 3.75 0.83
CA LEU A 77 -1.72 5.05 1.47
C LEU A 77 -0.57 5.96 1.02
N ASP A 78 0.67 5.45 1.05
CA ASP A 78 1.84 6.18 0.53
C ASP A 78 1.63 6.61 -0.92
N MET A 79 1.21 5.68 -1.77
CA MET A 79 0.93 5.97 -3.17
C MET A 79 -0.09 7.10 -3.32
N SER A 80 -1.19 7.03 -2.59
CA SER A 80 -2.25 8.03 -2.68
C SER A 80 -1.82 9.39 -2.15
N MET A 81 -1.11 9.42 -1.02
CA MET A 81 -0.57 10.67 -0.45
C MET A 81 0.50 11.29 -1.35
N TRP A 82 1.32 10.48 -2.01
CA TRP A 82 2.27 10.97 -3.02
C TRP A 82 1.57 11.57 -4.24
N LEU A 83 0.48 10.98 -4.71
CA LEU A 83 -0.33 11.55 -5.78
C LEU A 83 -1.06 12.83 -5.34
N LEU A 84 -1.41 12.95 -4.06
CA LEU A 84 -2.02 14.12 -3.42
C LEU A 84 -0.99 15.08 -2.80
N GLU A 85 0.25 15.05 -3.26
CA GLU A 85 1.31 15.92 -2.75
C GLU A 85 0.87 17.38 -2.66
N GLY A 86 1.20 18.03 -1.54
CA GLY A 86 0.80 19.41 -1.23
C GLY A 86 -0.53 19.53 -0.50
N LYS A 87 -1.39 18.50 -0.50
CA LYS A 87 -2.64 18.50 0.26
C LYS A 87 -2.40 17.99 1.69
N LYS A 88 -3.07 18.61 2.68
CA LYS A 88 -2.87 18.29 4.11
C LYS A 88 -4.09 17.56 4.67
N PRO A 89 -3.97 16.30 5.10
CA PRO A 89 -5.04 15.62 5.78
C PRO A 89 -5.27 16.24 7.18
N VAL A 90 -6.54 16.47 7.55
CA VAL A 90 -6.94 17.08 8.83
C VAL A 90 -7.72 16.12 9.72
N SER A 91 -8.32 15.07 9.15
CA SER A 91 -8.98 14.03 9.94
C SER A 91 -9.09 12.71 9.22
N ILE A 92 -9.36 11.65 9.99
CA ILE A 92 -9.63 10.29 9.51
C ILE A 92 -10.76 9.64 10.32
N TYR A 93 -11.72 9.04 9.61
CA TYR A 93 -12.71 8.13 10.18
C TYR A 93 -12.63 6.78 9.51
N ALA A 94 -12.55 5.70 10.30
CA ALA A 94 -12.40 4.34 9.78
C ALA A 94 -13.23 3.29 10.55
N LYS A 95 -13.47 2.18 9.88
CA LYS A 95 -14.06 0.96 10.44
C LYS A 95 -13.26 -0.25 9.99
N SER A 96 -13.15 -1.24 10.88
CA SER A 96 -12.53 -2.54 10.61
C SER A 96 -13.50 -3.68 10.86
N VAL A 97 -13.25 -4.81 10.21
CA VAL A 97 -13.97 -6.07 10.40
C VAL A 97 -13.01 -7.24 10.58
N ASP A 98 -13.42 -8.25 11.36
CA ASP A 98 -12.64 -9.46 11.66
C ASP A 98 -13.55 -10.71 11.63
N LYS A 99 -13.84 -11.21 10.44
CA LYS A 99 -14.68 -12.41 10.21
C LYS A 99 -13.89 -13.65 9.84
N VAL A 100 -12.75 -13.46 9.18
CA VAL A 100 -11.98 -14.53 8.53
C VAL A 100 -10.62 -14.73 9.18
N LEU A 101 -9.98 -13.66 9.66
CA LEU A 101 -8.65 -13.68 10.25
C LEU A 101 -8.66 -13.49 11.77
N SER A 102 -9.83 -13.55 12.42
CA SER A 102 -9.97 -13.41 13.87
C SER A 102 -9.13 -14.42 14.66
N GLU A 103 -9.04 -15.66 14.18
CA GLU A 103 -8.19 -16.71 14.80
C GLU A 103 -6.69 -16.37 14.76
N TRP A 104 -6.28 -15.49 13.84
CA TRP A 104 -4.92 -15.00 13.72
C TRP A 104 -4.66 -13.73 14.54
N GLY A 105 -5.67 -13.23 15.26
CA GLY A 105 -5.56 -12.05 16.13
C GLY A 105 -5.42 -10.72 15.36
N THR A 106 -5.85 -10.66 14.10
CA THR A 106 -5.82 -9.45 13.28
C THR A 106 -7.17 -9.15 12.61
N LYS A 107 -7.26 -8.08 11.85
CA LYS A 107 -8.45 -7.68 11.11
C LYS A 107 -8.41 -8.22 9.67
N ASP A 108 -9.61 -8.41 9.08
CA ASP A 108 -9.73 -8.75 7.66
C ASP A 108 -9.59 -7.55 6.77
N SER A 109 -10.23 -6.46 7.16
CA SER A 109 -10.35 -5.25 6.35
C SER A 109 -10.43 -4.02 7.21
N THR A 110 -9.89 -2.91 6.69
CA THR A 110 -10.06 -1.56 7.25
C THR A 110 -10.42 -0.59 6.13
N PHE A 111 -11.53 0.11 6.29
CA PHE A 111 -12.03 1.11 5.35
C PHE A 111 -12.15 2.44 6.05
N GLY A 112 -11.68 3.51 5.42
CA GLY A 112 -11.71 4.83 6.04
C GLY A 112 -11.73 5.98 5.05
N ILE A 113 -12.05 7.16 5.57
CA ILE A 113 -12.13 8.40 4.81
C ILE A 113 -11.22 9.43 5.47
N PHE A 114 -10.22 9.90 4.74
CA PHE A 114 -9.44 11.09 5.08
C PHE A 114 -10.14 12.33 4.55
N THR A 115 -10.18 13.37 5.37
CA THR A 115 -10.59 14.72 4.96
C THR A 115 -9.35 15.62 4.97
N PHE A 116 -9.23 16.46 3.96
CA PHE A 116 -8.11 17.39 3.80
C PHE A 116 -8.54 18.84 4.12
N GLU A 117 -7.55 19.69 4.39
CA GLU A 117 -7.76 21.10 4.75
C GLU A 117 -8.57 21.88 3.69
N ASP A 118 -8.39 21.55 2.42
CA ASP A 118 -9.08 22.16 1.28
C ASP A 118 -10.44 21.51 0.96
N GLY A 119 -10.89 20.56 1.77
CA GLY A 119 -12.14 19.82 1.57
C GLY A 119 -12.03 18.60 0.66
N THR A 120 -10.84 18.27 0.13
CA THR A 120 -10.60 17.02 -0.61
C THR A 120 -10.96 15.82 0.26
N ILE A 121 -11.56 14.80 -0.35
CA ILE A 121 -11.93 13.54 0.31
C ILE A 121 -11.16 12.39 -0.30
N PHE A 122 -10.55 11.57 0.55
CA PHE A 122 -9.86 10.35 0.13
C PHE A 122 -10.40 9.12 0.86
N SER A 123 -11.03 8.20 0.12
CA SER A 123 -11.50 6.92 0.64
C SER A 123 -10.41 5.85 0.47
N MET A 124 -9.87 5.39 1.58
CA MET A 124 -8.84 4.35 1.65
C MET A 124 -9.45 3.01 2.06
N ASN A 125 -9.32 1.98 1.22
CA ASN A 125 -9.93 0.68 1.45
C ASN A 125 -8.89 -0.44 1.26
N ILE A 126 -8.63 -1.18 2.33
CA ILE A 126 -7.71 -2.33 2.35
C ILE A 126 -8.43 -3.58 2.85
N SER A 127 -8.20 -4.71 2.20
CA SER A 127 -8.72 -6.02 2.65
C SER A 127 -7.69 -7.13 2.45
N TRP A 128 -7.58 -7.99 3.44
CA TRP A 128 -6.89 -9.27 3.43
C TRP A 128 -7.83 -10.47 3.25
N GLY A 129 -9.12 -10.18 2.99
CA GLY A 129 -10.18 -11.17 3.07
C GLY A 129 -10.38 -12.03 1.81
N LEU A 130 -9.65 -11.80 0.70
CA LEU A 130 -9.84 -12.62 -0.50
C LEU A 130 -9.56 -14.10 -0.21
N PRO A 131 -10.40 -15.01 -0.73
CA PRO A 131 -10.23 -16.44 -0.47
C PRO A 131 -8.96 -16.99 -1.10
N VAL A 132 -8.43 -18.10 -0.54
CA VAL A 132 -7.21 -18.75 -1.03
C VAL A 132 -7.32 -19.15 -2.50
N VAL A 133 -8.52 -19.48 -2.96
CA VAL A 133 -8.80 -19.83 -4.38
C VAL A 133 -8.71 -18.64 -5.35
N TRP A 134 -8.61 -17.40 -4.86
CA TRP A 134 -8.42 -16.26 -5.73
C TRP A 134 -7.10 -16.41 -6.52
N PRO A 135 -7.12 -16.28 -7.86
CA PRO A 135 -5.95 -16.62 -8.68
C PRO A 135 -4.75 -15.71 -8.45
N GLY A 136 -4.97 -14.46 -8.07
CA GLY A 136 -3.89 -13.53 -7.78
C GLY A 136 -3.25 -13.79 -6.43
N SER A 137 -1.91 -13.80 -6.38
CA SER A 137 -1.19 -14.07 -5.15
C SER A 137 -1.17 -12.88 -4.18
N VAL A 138 -0.99 -11.66 -4.67
CA VAL A 138 -0.78 -10.53 -3.77
C VAL A 138 -1.90 -9.55 -3.79
N TYR A 139 -2.11 -8.73 -4.80
CA TYR A 139 -3.25 -7.82 -4.78
C TYR A 139 -3.49 -7.06 -6.09
N GLY A 140 -4.72 -6.54 -6.21
CA GLY A 140 -5.00 -5.46 -7.11
C GLY A 140 -4.95 -4.14 -6.34
N LEU A 141 -4.45 -3.12 -6.98
CA LEU A 141 -4.48 -1.75 -6.51
C LEU A 141 -5.25 -0.91 -7.53
N GLU A 142 -6.38 -0.39 -7.10
CA GLU A 142 -7.21 0.48 -7.92
C GLU A 142 -7.24 1.87 -7.28
N ILE A 143 -7.06 2.91 -8.09
CA ILE A 143 -7.12 4.31 -7.64
C ILE A 143 -7.91 5.11 -8.65
N GLY A 144 -9.05 5.66 -8.22
CA GLY A 144 -9.83 6.64 -8.96
C GLY A 144 -9.55 8.04 -8.42
N ILE A 145 -9.21 8.99 -9.29
CA ILE A 145 -8.88 10.37 -8.94
C ILE A 145 -9.78 11.30 -9.74
N VAL A 146 -10.53 12.16 -9.07
CA VAL A 146 -11.40 13.15 -9.71
C VAL A 146 -10.88 14.55 -9.40
N GLY A 147 -10.67 15.32 -10.44
CA GLY A 147 -10.32 16.73 -10.38
C GLY A 147 -11.41 17.62 -10.99
N THR A 148 -11.24 18.92 -10.90
CA THR A 148 -12.20 19.91 -11.39
C THR A 148 -12.34 19.92 -12.92
N GLU A 149 -11.35 19.38 -13.64
CA GLU A 149 -11.31 19.39 -15.11
C GLU A 149 -11.20 18.00 -15.73
N GLY A 150 -11.15 16.95 -14.91
CA GLY A 150 -11.02 15.59 -15.44
C GLY A 150 -10.95 14.50 -14.40
N VAL A 151 -10.71 13.28 -14.88
CA VAL A 151 -10.61 12.07 -14.07
C VAL A 151 -9.43 11.22 -14.54
N ILE A 152 -8.76 10.58 -13.59
CA ILE A 152 -7.80 9.51 -13.85
C ILE A 152 -8.28 8.27 -13.10
N ASP A 153 -8.37 7.15 -13.81
CA ASP A 153 -8.71 5.86 -13.22
C ASP A 153 -7.58 4.86 -13.49
N ILE A 154 -7.09 4.23 -12.42
CA ILE A 154 -5.99 3.28 -12.45
C ILE A 154 -6.53 1.94 -12.01
N GLU A 155 -6.54 0.98 -12.91
CA GLU A 155 -6.75 -0.42 -12.60
C GLU A 155 -5.39 -1.14 -12.65
N ASP A 156 -4.87 -1.50 -11.49
CA ASP A 156 -3.63 -2.28 -11.37
C ASP A 156 -3.91 -3.60 -10.63
N THR A 157 -4.94 -4.29 -11.11
CA THR A 157 -5.42 -5.56 -10.51
C THR A 157 -4.62 -6.77 -10.96
N HIS A 158 -3.66 -6.57 -11.88
CA HIS A 158 -2.77 -7.62 -12.39
C HIS A 158 -3.51 -8.82 -13.04
N ARG A 159 -4.65 -8.55 -13.65
CA ARG A 159 -5.44 -9.57 -14.37
C ARG A 159 -5.21 -9.61 -15.88
N ASP A 160 -4.24 -8.85 -16.34
CA ASP A 160 -3.90 -8.69 -17.76
C ASP A 160 -3.11 -9.87 -18.35
N LEU A 161 -2.53 -10.73 -17.49
CA LEU A 161 -1.82 -11.93 -17.90
C LEU A 161 -2.25 -13.14 -17.08
N VAL A 162 -3.02 -14.03 -17.73
CA VAL A 162 -3.64 -15.18 -17.09
C VAL A 162 -3.02 -16.48 -17.61
N LEU A 163 -2.58 -17.33 -16.68
CA LEU A 163 -2.20 -18.71 -16.95
C LEU A 163 -3.32 -19.64 -16.50
N ALA A 164 -3.79 -20.50 -17.39
CA ALA A 164 -4.66 -21.64 -17.05
C ALA A 164 -3.96 -22.93 -17.48
N THR A 165 -3.86 -23.92 -16.57
CA THR A 165 -3.14 -25.17 -16.80
C THR A 165 -3.73 -26.34 -15.99
N TYR A 166 -3.51 -27.57 -16.45
CA TYR A 166 -3.84 -28.76 -15.68
C TYR A 166 -2.83 -29.06 -14.54
N LYS A 167 -1.70 -28.37 -14.51
CA LYS A 167 -0.70 -28.52 -13.43
C LYS A 167 -1.14 -27.71 -12.23
N ASN A 168 -0.91 -28.24 -11.01
CA ASN A 168 -1.10 -27.45 -9.82
C ASN A 168 -0.04 -26.33 -9.76
N LEU A 169 -0.49 -25.10 -9.51
CA LEU A 169 0.36 -23.91 -9.43
C LEU A 169 0.64 -23.59 -7.96
N PRO A 170 1.90 -23.36 -7.57
CA PRO A 170 2.24 -23.09 -6.17
C PRO A 170 1.66 -21.77 -5.65
N GLY A 171 1.23 -20.89 -6.55
CA GLY A 171 0.91 -19.50 -6.21
C GLY A 171 2.17 -18.66 -5.98
N GLY A 172 2.11 -17.36 -6.29
CA GLY A 172 3.28 -16.49 -6.24
C GLY A 172 3.80 -16.16 -4.84
N TYR A 173 3.04 -16.50 -3.79
CA TYR A 173 3.42 -16.18 -2.41
C TYR A 173 2.96 -17.30 -1.46
N VAL A 174 3.73 -18.37 -1.44
CA VAL A 174 3.53 -19.47 -0.48
C VAL A 174 4.65 -19.41 0.55
N PRO A 175 4.36 -19.22 1.84
CA PRO A 175 5.39 -19.25 2.86
C PRO A 175 6.05 -20.62 2.94
N GLU A 176 7.33 -20.63 3.27
CA GLU A 176 8.03 -21.88 3.56
C GLU A 176 7.31 -22.66 4.67
N GLY A 177 7.03 -23.94 4.41
CA GLY A 177 6.31 -24.83 5.31
C GLY A 177 4.78 -24.65 5.34
N PHE A 178 4.23 -23.83 4.43
CA PHE A 178 2.79 -23.70 4.27
C PHE A 178 2.36 -24.32 2.93
N GLU A 179 1.70 -25.46 3.02
CA GLU A 179 1.11 -26.09 1.84
C GLU A 179 -0.24 -25.44 1.54
N PRO A 180 -0.46 -24.96 0.30
CA PRO A 180 -1.76 -24.46 -0.08
C PRO A 180 -2.80 -25.59 0.05
N SER A 181 -3.86 -25.36 0.81
CA SER A 181 -4.93 -26.34 1.05
C SER A 181 -5.84 -26.53 -0.18
N VAL A 182 -5.52 -25.93 -1.31
CA VAL A 182 -6.38 -25.90 -2.50
C VAL A 182 -5.52 -26.03 -3.75
N ASP A 183 -5.92 -26.93 -4.64
CA ASP A 183 -5.35 -27.01 -5.97
C ASP A 183 -5.66 -25.72 -6.75
N ARG A 184 -4.63 -25.13 -7.34
CA ARG A 184 -4.72 -23.92 -8.14
C ARG A 184 -4.33 -24.25 -9.57
N HIS A 185 -5.24 -23.99 -10.50
CA HIS A 185 -5.04 -24.22 -11.94
C HIS A 185 -5.11 -22.94 -12.79
N VAL A 186 -5.38 -21.82 -12.16
CA VAL A 186 -5.41 -20.49 -12.78
C VAL A 186 -4.57 -19.54 -11.90
N ASP A 187 -3.72 -18.74 -12.53
CA ASP A 187 -2.94 -17.71 -11.87
C ASP A 187 -2.89 -16.41 -12.69
N PHE A 188 -2.83 -15.28 -11.99
CA PHE A 188 -2.54 -13.96 -12.55
C PHE A 188 -1.04 -13.71 -12.43
N LEU A 189 -0.31 -13.92 -13.54
CA LEU A 189 1.14 -14.00 -13.52
C LEU A 189 1.84 -12.70 -13.13
N THR A 190 1.19 -11.55 -13.38
CA THR A 190 1.72 -10.22 -13.06
C THR A 190 1.29 -9.71 -11.68
N SER A 191 0.70 -10.56 -10.84
CA SER A 191 0.16 -10.17 -9.53
C SER A 191 1.20 -9.96 -8.42
N TYR A 192 2.48 -10.10 -8.72
CA TYR A 192 3.55 -9.89 -7.75
C TYR A 192 4.07 -8.45 -7.80
N PRO A 193 3.81 -7.61 -6.78
CA PRO A 193 4.08 -6.17 -6.83
C PRO A 193 5.55 -5.78 -7.05
N PRO A 194 6.54 -6.52 -6.49
CA PRO A 194 7.95 -6.17 -6.68
C PRO A 194 8.45 -6.27 -8.12
N GLY A 195 7.81 -7.10 -8.94
CA GLY A 195 8.18 -7.33 -10.33
C GLY A 195 8.10 -8.78 -10.76
N ASP A 196 8.70 -9.10 -11.90
CA ASP A 196 8.67 -10.42 -12.51
C ASP A 196 10.06 -11.07 -12.52
N ILE A 197 10.10 -12.39 -12.50
CA ILE A 197 11.35 -13.16 -12.56
C ILE A 197 11.58 -13.65 -13.98
N TYR A 198 12.70 -13.27 -14.57
CA TYR A 198 13.19 -13.82 -15.83
C TYR A 198 14.61 -14.36 -15.67
N LYS A 199 14.77 -15.66 -15.93
CA LYS A 199 16.07 -16.39 -15.76
C LYS A 199 16.73 -16.15 -14.39
N GLY A 200 15.95 -16.20 -13.32
CA GLY A 200 16.42 -16.00 -11.94
C GLY A 200 16.74 -14.56 -11.55
N GLN A 201 16.48 -13.60 -12.42
CA GLN A 201 16.68 -12.17 -12.14
C GLN A 201 15.34 -11.46 -11.99
N LEU A 202 15.26 -10.55 -11.03
CA LEU A 202 14.10 -9.70 -10.80
C LEU A 202 14.11 -8.52 -11.79
N TRP A 203 12.97 -8.28 -12.43
CA TRP A 203 12.68 -7.16 -13.33
C TRP A 203 11.46 -6.41 -12.83
N GLY A 204 11.37 -5.12 -13.14
CA GLY A 204 10.22 -4.29 -12.77
C GLY A 204 10.49 -3.36 -11.58
N PRO A 205 9.44 -2.94 -10.84
CA PRO A 205 9.50 -1.78 -9.94
C PRO A 205 10.60 -1.83 -8.88
N MET A 206 10.84 -2.97 -8.23
CA MET A 206 11.88 -3.07 -7.19
C MET A 206 13.29 -2.92 -7.78
N ARG A 207 13.51 -3.40 -9.00
CA ARG A 207 14.78 -3.19 -9.69
C ARG A 207 14.98 -1.72 -10.04
N GLU A 208 13.92 -1.06 -10.55
CA GLU A 208 13.95 0.36 -10.86
C GLU A 208 14.18 1.21 -9.60
N GLU A 209 13.52 0.89 -8.50
CA GLU A 209 13.75 1.49 -7.20
C GLU A 209 15.23 1.40 -6.78
N THR A 210 15.79 0.19 -6.80
CA THR A 210 17.18 -0.05 -6.40
C THR A 210 18.16 0.71 -7.30
N ASN A 211 17.98 0.66 -8.62
CA ASN A 211 18.84 1.37 -9.58
C ASN A 211 18.75 2.90 -9.39
N SER A 212 17.54 3.40 -9.17
CA SER A 212 17.30 4.82 -8.92
C SER A 212 17.97 5.28 -7.63
N TRP A 213 18.02 4.43 -6.60
CA TRP A 213 18.73 4.78 -5.37
C TRP A 213 20.24 4.93 -5.61
N PHE A 214 20.86 4.01 -6.36
CA PHE A 214 22.25 4.19 -6.72
C PHE A 214 22.50 5.46 -7.54
N ALA A 215 21.63 5.80 -8.48
CA ALA A 215 21.72 7.03 -9.26
C ALA A 215 21.56 8.29 -8.37
N ARG A 216 20.68 8.25 -7.36
CA ARG A 216 20.53 9.30 -6.35
C ARG A 216 21.81 9.49 -5.54
N ILE A 217 22.39 8.41 -5.01
CA ILE A 217 23.61 8.48 -4.18
C ILE A 217 24.82 8.95 -4.99
N GLN A 218 25.01 8.44 -6.21
CA GLN A 218 26.18 8.72 -7.03
C GLN A 218 26.08 10.03 -7.80
N GLY A 219 24.90 10.38 -8.29
CA GLY A 219 24.69 11.49 -9.22
C GLY A 219 23.79 12.60 -8.71
N GLY A 220 23.23 12.49 -7.50
CA GLY A 220 22.30 13.48 -6.96
C GLY A 220 20.97 13.54 -7.74
N LEU A 221 20.59 12.46 -8.45
CA LEU A 221 19.35 12.43 -9.21
C LEU A 221 18.14 12.56 -8.26
N ASP A 222 17.22 13.43 -8.60
CA ASP A 222 15.90 13.46 -7.97
C ASP A 222 15.11 12.21 -8.37
N THR A 223 14.61 11.48 -7.38
CA THR A 223 14.00 10.16 -7.57
C THR A 223 12.65 10.06 -6.86
N PRO A 224 11.75 9.18 -7.31
CA PRO A 224 10.44 8.98 -6.68
C PRO A 224 10.46 8.41 -5.26
N HIS A 225 11.63 8.14 -4.67
CA HIS A 225 11.71 7.58 -3.32
C HIS A 225 11.00 8.45 -2.29
N ALA A 226 10.29 7.79 -1.39
CA ALA A 226 9.76 8.47 -0.21
C ALA A 226 10.91 8.88 0.73
N THR A 227 10.87 10.10 1.21
CA THR A 227 11.77 10.58 2.26
C THR A 227 11.45 9.91 3.60
N ALA A 228 12.38 9.97 4.55
CA ALA A 228 12.15 9.52 5.92
C ALA A 228 10.96 10.25 6.59
N ALA A 229 10.76 11.53 6.26
CA ALA A 229 9.64 12.33 6.77
C ALA A 229 8.30 11.86 6.20
N GLU A 230 8.22 11.58 4.90
CA GLU A 230 7.01 11.00 4.28
C GLU A 230 6.71 9.62 4.85
N GLY A 231 7.73 8.76 5.01
CA GLY A 231 7.57 7.45 5.63
C GLY A 231 7.05 7.53 7.07
N HIS A 232 7.53 8.49 7.86
CA HIS A 232 7.04 8.75 9.21
C HIS A 232 5.58 9.24 9.20
N ALA A 233 5.25 10.21 8.35
CA ALA A 233 3.88 10.71 8.20
C ALA A 233 2.92 9.59 7.78
N ASN A 234 3.33 8.75 6.83
CA ASN A 234 2.54 7.62 6.37
C ASN A 234 2.26 6.61 7.50
N LEU A 235 3.26 6.29 8.33
CA LEU A 235 3.06 5.44 9.51
C LEU A 235 2.05 6.04 10.49
N ILE A 236 2.16 7.34 10.79
CA ILE A 236 1.20 8.04 11.66
C ILE A 236 -0.23 7.94 11.09
N HIS A 237 -0.40 8.13 9.79
CA HIS A 237 -1.70 8.04 9.14
C HIS A 237 -2.29 6.62 9.19
N THR A 238 -1.47 5.58 8.98
CA THR A 238 -1.93 4.18 9.11
C THR A 238 -2.38 3.87 10.53
N MET A 239 -1.62 4.28 11.54
CA MET A 239 -1.95 4.11 12.95
C MET A 239 -3.19 4.90 13.35
N ALA A 240 -3.35 6.13 12.86
CA ALA A 240 -4.53 6.95 13.11
C ALA A 240 -5.80 6.31 12.53
N MET A 241 -5.69 5.67 11.35
CA MET A 241 -6.79 4.93 10.74
C MET A 241 -7.19 3.72 11.59
N ASP A 242 -6.23 2.92 12.07
CA ASP A 242 -6.50 1.80 12.96
C ASP A 242 -7.07 2.26 14.31
N ARG A 243 -6.57 3.38 14.86
CA ARG A 243 -7.10 3.99 16.08
C ARG A 243 -8.55 4.44 15.91
N SER A 244 -8.86 5.10 14.79
CA SER A 244 -10.25 5.48 14.45
C SER A 244 -11.16 4.26 14.40
N ALA A 245 -10.71 3.19 13.74
CA ALA A 245 -11.48 1.94 13.67
C ALA A 245 -11.68 1.27 15.03
N LYS A 246 -10.66 1.29 15.90
CA LYS A 246 -10.70 0.76 17.27
C LYS A 246 -11.72 1.48 18.15
N PHE A 247 -11.70 2.81 18.13
CA PHE A 247 -12.57 3.63 19.00
C PHE A 247 -13.91 4.03 18.37
N GLY A 248 -14.09 3.78 17.07
CA GLY A 248 -15.30 4.12 16.34
C GLY A 248 -15.58 5.62 16.22
N LYS A 249 -14.54 6.44 16.28
CA LYS A 249 -14.60 7.89 16.21
C LYS A 249 -13.62 8.49 15.23
N GLU A 250 -13.89 9.69 14.76
CA GLU A 250 -12.96 10.48 13.96
C GLU A 250 -11.72 10.85 14.78
N ILE A 251 -10.56 10.81 14.13
CA ILE A 251 -9.27 11.23 14.70
C ILE A 251 -8.80 12.46 13.94
N ALA A 252 -8.53 13.53 14.68
CA ALA A 252 -7.93 14.74 14.13
C ALA A 252 -6.45 14.50 13.75
N LEU A 253 -5.99 15.14 12.68
CA LEU A 253 -4.62 15.09 12.18
C LEU A 253 -4.03 16.52 12.16
N PRO A 254 -2.73 16.68 12.40
CA PRO A 254 -1.80 15.64 12.85
C PRO A 254 -2.08 15.17 14.28
N ILE A 255 -1.79 13.92 14.57
CA ILE A 255 -1.82 13.37 15.94
C ILE A 255 -0.39 13.27 16.48
N ASP A 256 -0.20 13.59 17.76
CA ASP A 256 1.08 13.40 18.43
C ASP A 256 1.37 11.89 18.53
N PRO A 257 2.55 11.42 18.10
CA PRO A 257 2.94 10.02 18.25
C PRO A 257 2.81 9.46 19.67
N GLU A 258 3.04 10.28 20.70
CA GLU A 258 2.89 9.89 22.11
C GLU A 258 1.42 9.54 22.47
N ASP A 259 0.45 10.06 21.73
CA ASP A 259 -0.96 9.75 21.97
C ASP A 259 -1.33 8.31 21.63
N PHE A 260 -0.54 7.64 20.76
CA PHE A 260 -0.78 6.23 20.45
C PHE A 260 -0.48 5.28 21.61
N TYR A 261 0.29 5.73 22.60
CA TYR A 261 0.70 4.92 23.77
C TYR A 261 -0.16 5.19 25.02
N LYS A 262 -1.15 6.08 24.93
CA LYS A 262 -1.98 6.50 26.09
C LYS A 262 -3.26 5.66 26.28
N ASP A 263 -3.50 4.61 25.45
CA ASP A 263 -4.76 3.82 25.48
C ASP A 263 -4.54 2.33 25.81
#